data_3e3de57d3ac0a6b3a4bfeee468d8a643
#
_entry.id   3e3de57d3ac0a6b3a4bfeee468d8a643
#
_cell.length_a   1.000
_cell.length_b   1.000
_cell.length_c   1.000
_cell.angle_alpha   90.00
_cell.angle_beta   90.00
_cell.angle_gamma   90.00
#
_symmetry.space_group_name_H-M   'P 1'
#
loop_
_entity.id
_entity.type
_entity.pdbx_description
1 polymer ?
#
loop_
_entity_poly.entity_id
_entity_poly.type
_entity_poly.pdbx_seq_one_letter_code
_entity_poly.pdbx_strand_id
1 'polypeptide(L)'
;MATVFTIPVAVMALFPLILSRYGTVPMGESYTALLAYYLFGLTCLAIGLFISSITESQIIAAVLSFALLFVGYMMSSITGLISQTGNLLTKILNAYNFTDRLDAMVEGTLNLKSVLYFVTLIIVFLFLTVQSIQKRRYQVSVKTLQIGAYSSGMIALVVAIAVFLNLGFSALPDRYTKIDVTSQKLYTLTQTTKNLVKNLSEDVTIYVINSESSQDETLQQTLKSYAELSDHIKLVYKDPVVSPDFYKDYTDSISVNSMIVESAQRFKVINYNNIYEYDYDYSNYSSSVSGYDAEGQLTSAIAYVTSDSTSVVYELNGHGEASLDSSFEDGVKKENVDLAELTLLTEDSVPDDANGVLILSPTNDLNAEDADKLIAYLNNGGKVLISTSYIDSFSEEMPNLTKVLSEFGLSIGNGLIVEQDNARMYQNPIYLLPNVSSDSLTNGVYGKSYDYIMMPYAQPILTKEKDGVTLTTLLTTSEKAYSKTDLNQSSDVKKTEDDAQGPFTVGVKAVKTLASGEEAQLILYSSSYLFTESAN
;
A
#
# COMPACT_ATOMS: atom_id res chain seq x y z
N MET A 1 43.26 -11.83 7.91
CA MET A 1 41.92 -12.42 7.77
C MET A 1 40.89 -11.37 7.35
N ALA A 2 40.69 -10.27 8.08
CA ALA A 2 39.76 -9.23 7.70
C ALA A 2 39.99 -8.70 6.26
N THR A 3 41.26 -8.38 5.88
CA THR A 3 41.60 -7.91 4.54
C THR A 3 41.21 -8.91 3.44
N VAL A 4 41.44 -10.21 3.67
CA VAL A 4 41.08 -11.26 2.72
C VAL A 4 39.55 -11.36 2.56
N PHE A 5 38.78 -11.17 3.64
CA PHE A 5 37.34 -11.15 3.62
C PHE A 5 36.78 -9.87 2.96
N THR A 6 37.45 -8.74 3.13
CA THR A 6 37.01 -7.45 2.54
C THR A 6 37.06 -7.45 1.00
N ILE A 7 38.03 -8.17 0.40
CA ILE A 7 38.20 -8.19 -1.07
C ILE A 7 36.94 -8.72 -1.79
N PRO A 8 36.41 -9.92 -1.50
CA PRO A 8 35.19 -10.40 -2.14
C PRO A 8 33.99 -9.52 -1.83
N VAL A 9 33.86 -8.95 -0.62
CA VAL A 9 32.77 -8.03 -0.28
C VAL A 9 32.86 -6.74 -1.12
N ALA A 10 34.08 -6.22 -1.34
CA ALA A 10 34.27 -5.06 -2.22
C ALA A 10 33.88 -5.37 -3.68
N VAL A 11 34.14 -6.60 -4.15
CA VAL A 11 33.65 -7.04 -5.48
C VAL A 11 32.14 -7.12 -5.51
N MET A 12 31.50 -7.67 -4.46
CA MET A 12 30.03 -7.71 -4.35
C MET A 12 29.41 -6.32 -4.36
N ALA A 13 30.08 -5.30 -3.80
CA ALA A 13 29.61 -3.92 -3.82
C ALA A 13 29.52 -3.32 -5.24
N LEU A 14 30.17 -3.91 -6.24
CA LEU A 14 30.06 -3.48 -7.63
C LEU A 14 28.78 -4.02 -8.32
N PHE A 15 28.20 -5.13 -7.82
CA PHE A 15 27.05 -5.76 -8.47
C PHE A 15 25.82 -4.86 -8.58
N PRO A 16 25.37 -4.14 -7.53
CA PRO A 16 24.24 -3.22 -7.65
C PRO A 16 24.50 -2.12 -8.70
N LEU A 17 25.73 -1.61 -8.77
CA LEU A 17 26.14 -0.59 -9.76
C LEU A 17 26.09 -1.14 -11.19
N ILE A 18 26.53 -2.38 -11.41
CA ILE A 18 26.48 -3.00 -12.74
C ILE A 18 25.02 -3.27 -13.13
N LEU A 19 24.24 -3.84 -12.24
CA LEU A 19 22.84 -4.19 -12.47
C LEU A 19 21.97 -2.96 -12.74
N SER A 20 22.28 -1.81 -12.14
CA SER A 20 21.55 -0.55 -12.38
C SER A 20 21.63 -0.03 -13.81
N ARG A 21 22.52 -0.59 -14.63
CA ARG A 21 22.59 -0.31 -16.09
C ARG A 21 21.54 -1.07 -16.89
N TYR A 22 20.96 -2.12 -16.32
CA TYR A 22 20.04 -3.06 -17.00
C TYR A 22 18.63 -3.00 -16.44
N GLY A 23 18.41 -2.33 -15.30
CA GLY A 23 17.10 -2.19 -14.68
C GLY A 23 17.16 -1.37 -13.39
N THR A 24 16.01 -1.18 -12.76
CA THR A 24 15.88 -0.52 -11.45
C THR A 24 16.38 -1.44 -10.35
N VAL A 25 17.38 -1.00 -9.60
CA VAL A 25 17.96 -1.76 -8.49
C VAL A 25 17.76 -0.98 -7.19
N PRO A 26 17.24 -1.60 -6.12
CA PRO A 26 17.08 -0.97 -4.81
C PRO A 26 18.46 -0.79 -4.14
N MET A 27 19.12 0.30 -4.47
CA MET A 27 20.50 0.59 -4.03
C MET A 27 20.63 0.66 -2.52
N GLY A 28 19.69 1.31 -1.84
CA GLY A 28 19.70 1.46 -0.38
C GLY A 28 19.67 0.11 0.33
N GLU A 29 18.75 -0.73 -0.04
CA GLU A 29 18.59 -2.10 0.49
C GLU A 29 19.83 -2.95 0.21
N SER A 30 20.31 -2.94 -1.05
CA SER A 30 21.48 -3.72 -1.47
C SER A 30 22.73 -3.38 -0.66
N TYR A 31 23.01 -2.10 -0.45
CA TYR A 31 24.20 -1.70 0.33
C TYR A 31 24.02 -1.88 1.83
N THR A 32 22.81 -1.76 2.36
CA THR A 32 22.53 -2.03 3.77
C THR A 32 22.66 -3.52 4.09
N ALA A 33 22.14 -4.40 3.23
CA ALA A 33 22.33 -5.85 3.34
C ALA A 33 23.81 -6.23 3.22
N LEU A 34 24.56 -5.60 2.31
CA LEU A 34 25.99 -5.84 2.16
C LEU A 34 26.78 -5.37 3.40
N LEU A 35 26.40 -4.24 4.01
CA LEU A 35 26.99 -3.77 5.26
C LEU A 35 26.70 -4.74 6.41
N ALA A 36 25.46 -5.23 6.51
CA ALA A 36 25.06 -6.23 7.50
C ALA A 36 25.87 -7.51 7.36
N TYR A 37 25.98 -8.05 6.16
CA TYR A 37 26.80 -9.21 5.85
C TYR A 37 28.27 -9.01 6.21
N TYR A 38 28.83 -7.82 5.90
CA TYR A 38 30.21 -7.48 6.23
C TYR A 38 30.45 -7.43 7.73
N LEU A 39 29.60 -6.76 8.49
CA LEU A 39 29.71 -6.67 9.95
C LEU A 39 29.53 -8.05 10.63
N PHE A 40 28.57 -8.83 10.17
CA PHE A 40 28.36 -10.20 10.62
C PHE A 40 29.59 -11.07 10.34
N GLY A 41 30.13 -11.02 9.13
CA GLY A 41 31.34 -11.77 8.75
C GLY A 41 32.57 -11.37 9.60
N LEU A 42 32.76 -10.07 9.87
CA LEU A 42 33.80 -9.62 10.78
C LEU A 42 33.60 -10.13 12.21
N THR A 43 32.36 -10.20 12.68
CA THR A 43 32.01 -10.76 13.99
C THR A 43 32.37 -12.26 14.05
N CYS A 44 32.01 -13.02 13.01
CA CYS A 44 32.38 -14.44 12.90
C CYS A 44 33.92 -14.64 12.94
N LEU A 45 34.67 -13.78 12.24
CA LEU A 45 36.14 -13.81 12.26
C LEU A 45 36.69 -13.47 13.65
N ALA A 46 36.12 -12.49 14.36
CA ALA A 46 36.55 -12.12 15.71
C ALA A 46 36.29 -13.25 16.72
N ILE A 47 35.14 -13.91 16.65
CA ILE A 47 34.79 -15.07 17.46
C ILE A 47 35.75 -16.25 17.17
N GLY A 48 35.98 -16.55 15.89
CA GLY A 48 36.90 -17.62 15.48
C GLY A 48 38.34 -17.36 15.94
N LEU A 49 38.83 -16.12 15.88
CA LEU A 49 40.13 -15.72 16.40
C LEU A 49 40.21 -15.92 17.91
N PHE A 50 39.17 -15.56 18.66
CA PHE A 50 39.12 -15.77 20.10
C PHE A 50 39.20 -17.27 20.45
N ILE A 51 38.36 -18.10 19.83
CA ILE A 51 38.36 -19.55 20.07
C ILE A 51 39.71 -20.17 19.69
N SER A 52 40.30 -19.76 18.57
CA SER A 52 41.64 -20.20 18.18
C SER A 52 42.71 -19.77 19.17
N SER A 53 42.54 -18.64 19.87
CA SER A 53 43.50 -18.20 20.90
C SER A 53 43.44 -19.01 22.19
N ILE A 54 42.32 -19.70 22.47
CA ILE A 54 42.12 -20.50 23.68
C ILE A 54 42.54 -21.97 23.47
N THR A 55 42.43 -22.47 22.24
CA THR A 55 42.65 -23.87 21.87
C THR A 55 44.05 -24.09 21.27
N GLU A 56 44.57 -25.30 21.41
CA GLU A 56 45.88 -25.71 20.81
C GLU A 56 45.66 -26.48 19.49
N SER A 57 44.46 -27.06 19.29
CA SER A 57 44.14 -27.86 18.12
C SER A 57 43.26 -27.03 17.15
N GLN A 58 43.68 -26.99 15.89
CA GLN A 58 42.95 -26.32 14.82
C GLN A 58 41.54 -26.95 14.59
N ILE A 59 41.43 -28.27 14.72
CA ILE A 59 40.17 -29.01 14.55
C ILE A 59 39.20 -28.65 15.68
N ILE A 60 39.66 -28.63 16.92
CA ILE A 60 38.84 -28.25 18.08
C ILE A 60 38.44 -26.79 17.97
N ALA A 61 39.33 -25.90 17.54
CA ALA A 61 39.02 -24.50 17.31
C ALA A 61 37.89 -24.32 16.26
N ALA A 62 37.95 -25.05 15.15
CA ALA A 62 36.95 -25.00 14.11
C ALA A 62 35.58 -25.49 14.60
N VAL A 63 35.52 -26.64 15.28
CA VAL A 63 34.27 -27.21 15.82
C VAL A 63 33.65 -26.29 16.87
N LEU A 64 34.42 -25.76 17.81
CA LEU A 64 33.91 -24.85 18.85
C LEU A 64 33.46 -23.52 18.25
N SER A 65 34.18 -22.98 17.27
CA SER A 65 33.76 -21.75 16.58
C SER A 65 32.43 -21.96 15.85
N PHE A 66 32.31 -23.07 15.12
CA PHE A 66 31.06 -23.43 14.45
C PHE A 66 29.90 -23.57 15.44
N ALA A 67 30.11 -24.34 16.53
CA ALA A 67 29.06 -24.55 17.53
C ALA A 67 28.60 -23.23 18.18
N LEU A 68 29.54 -22.34 18.51
CA LEU A 68 29.20 -21.04 19.11
C LEU A 68 28.44 -20.15 18.13
N LEU A 69 28.87 -20.07 16.87
CA LEU A 69 28.18 -19.30 15.83
C LEU A 69 26.80 -19.88 15.52
N PHE A 70 26.69 -21.21 15.47
CA PHE A 70 25.42 -21.90 15.22
C PHE A 70 24.39 -21.64 16.33
N VAL A 71 24.83 -21.66 17.61
CA VAL A 71 23.96 -21.30 18.75
C VAL A 71 23.45 -19.85 18.61
N GLY A 72 24.33 -18.91 18.26
CA GLY A 72 23.94 -17.52 18.05
C GLY A 72 22.95 -17.32 16.87
N TYR A 73 23.12 -18.11 15.80
CA TYR A 73 22.20 -18.13 14.66
C TYR A 73 20.84 -18.75 15.01
N MET A 74 20.80 -19.81 15.81
CA MET A 74 19.58 -20.50 16.23
C MET A 74 18.92 -19.87 17.47
N MET A 75 19.43 -18.76 17.99
CA MET A 75 19.02 -18.22 19.29
C MET A 75 17.55 -17.81 19.31
N SER A 76 17.05 -17.22 18.24
CA SER A 76 15.63 -16.86 18.06
C SER A 76 14.71 -18.08 18.25
N SER A 77 15.03 -19.19 17.57
CA SER A 77 14.28 -20.45 17.69
C SER A 77 14.39 -21.05 19.09
N ILE A 78 15.56 -20.99 19.72
CA ILE A 78 15.77 -21.51 21.08
C ILE A 78 14.95 -20.71 22.10
N THR A 79 14.96 -19.40 22.02
CA THR A 79 14.21 -18.55 22.96
C THR A 79 12.71 -18.68 22.76
N GLY A 80 12.23 -18.85 21.53
CA GLY A 80 10.83 -19.13 21.23
C GLY A 80 10.31 -20.45 21.84
N LEU A 81 11.19 -21.48 21.90
CA LEU A 81 10.85 -22.75 22.57
C LEU A 81 10.79 -22.63 24.12
N ILE A 82 11.57 -21.69 24.70
CA ILE A 82 11.60 -21.49 26.16
C ILE A 82 10.38 -20.68 26.63
N SER A 83 10.02 -19.62 25.90
CA SER A 83 8.87 -18.79 26.24
C SER A 83 8.41 -17.98 25.02
N GLN A 84 7.16 -18.12 24.65
CA GLN A 84 6.55 -17.33 23.58
C GLN A 84 6.24 -15.88 24.01
N THR A 85 6.01 -15.64 25.28
CA THR A 85 5.73 -14.30 25.83
C THR A 85 6.95 -13.54 26.33
N GLY A 86 8.11 -14.20 26.32
CA GLY A 86 9.37 -13.67 26.82
C GLY A 86 9.47 -13.65 28.35
N ASN A 87 10.65 -13.96 28.88
CA ASN A 87 10.99 -13.87 30.31
C ASN A 87 12.41 -13.33 30.47
N LEU A 88 12.88 -13.17 31.73
CA LEU A 88 14.22 -12.64 31.99
C LEU A 88 15.32 -13.51 31.33
N LEU A 89 15.14 -14.84 31.32
CA LEU A 89 16.08 -15.77 30.72
C LEU A 89 16.15 -15.59 29.20
N THR A 90 15.01 -15.50 28.52
CA THR A 90 14.96 -15.28 27.07
C THR A 90 15.55 -13.92 26.69
N LYS A 91 15.32 -12.87 27.50
CA LYS A 91 15.97 -11.55 27.29
C LYS A 91 17.48 -11.61 27.37
N ILE A 92 18.03 -12.40 28.31
CA ILE A 92 19.49 -12.60 28.45
C ILE A 92 20.02 -13.40 27.25
N LEU A 93 19.35 -14.48 26.86
CA LEU A 93 19.75 -15.31 25.72
C LEU A 93 19.69 -14.55 24.40
N ASN A 94 18.68 -13.73 24.20
CA ASN A 94 18.54 -12.87 23.02
C ASN A 94 19.64 -11.78 22.92
N ALA A 95 20.41 -11.54 23.97
CA ALA A 95 21.61 -10.71 23.85
C ALA A 95 22.68 -11.34 22.93
N TYR A 96 22.61 -12.63 22.65
CA TYR A 96 23.50 -13.35 21.73
C TYR A 96 22.73 -13.85 20.48
N ASN A 97 21.75 -13.08 20.00
CA ASN A 97 20.96 -13.38 18.81
C ASN A 97 21.49 -12.59 17.61
N PHE A 98 22.01 -13.28 16.60
CA PHE A 98 22.52 -12.64 15.39
C PHE A 98 21.43 -12.42 14.34
N THR A 99 20.46 -13.33 14.27
CA THR A 99 19.44 -13.38 13.22
C THR A 99 18.58 -12.12 13.21
N ASP A 100 17.93 -11.79 14.31
CA ASP A 100 17.07 -10.60 14.40
C ASP A 100 17.81 -9.29 14.10
N ARG A 101 19.12 -9.24 14.37
CA ARG A 101 19.96 -8.06 14.10
C ARG A 101 20.39 -7.98 12.65
N LEU A 102 20.54 -9.12 11.99
CA LEU A 102 20.89 -9.22 10.58
C LEU A 102 19.66 -8.94 9.71
N ASP A 103 18.54 -9.60 10.01
CA ASP A 103 17.30 -9.55 9.23
C ASP A 103 16.77 -8.12 9.13
N ALA A 104 16.73 -7.37 10.24
CA ALA A 104 16.33 -5.96 10.24
C ALA A 104 17.14 -5.08 9.26
N MET A 105 18.39 -5.43 8.95
CA MET A 105 19.21 -4.69 8.00
C MET A 105 19.08 -5.22 6.57
N VAL A 106 18.78 -6.50 6.40
CA VAL A 106 18.55 -7.13 5.09
C VAL A 106 17.21 -6.68 4.52
N GLU A 107 16.20 -6.43 5.36
CA GLU A 107 14.87 -5.95 4.98
C GLU A 107 14.82 -4.47 4.56
N GLY A 108 15.96 -3.81 4.44
CA GLY A 108 16.02 -2.43 3.92
C GLY A 108 15.94 -1.34 4.99
N THR A 109 16.21 -1.66 6.27
CA THR A 109 16.37 -0.64 7.31
C THR A 109 17.82 -0.56 7.80
N LEU A 110 18.45 0.61 7.67
CA LEU A 110 19.74 0.84 8.31
C LEU A 110 19.53 1.05 9.82
N ASN A 111 19.71 -0.04 10.58
CA ASN A 111 19.48 -0.03 12.02
C ASN A 111 20.79 0.22 12.79
N LEU A 112 20.93 1.40 13.37
CA LEU A 112 22.11 1.77 14.15
C LEU A 112 22.31 0.89 15.41
N LYS A 113 21.22 0.35 15.97
CA LYS A 113 21.31 -0.61 17.10
C LYS A 113 22.02 -1.91 16.67
N SER A 114 21.70 -2.41 15.45
CA SER A 114 22.35 -3.61 14.88
C SER A 114 23.81 -3.35 14.53
N VAL A 115 24.13 -2.19 13.95
CA VAL A 115 25.52 -1.80 13.67
C VAL A 115 26.34 -1.74 14.95
N LEU A 116 25.83 -1.07 15.99
CA LEU A 116 26.49 -0.96 17.28
C LEU A 116 26.69 -2.34 17.92
N TYR A 117 25.69 -3.20 17.84
CA TYR A 117 25.75 -4.57 18.36
C TYR A 117 26.92 -5.36 17.74
N PHE A 118 27.01 -5.42 16.42
CA PHE A 118 28.11 -6.12 15.75
C PHE A 118 29.47 -5.50 16.05
N VAL A 119 29.58 -4.17 16.04
CA VAL A 119 30.83 -3.46 16.36
C VAL A 119 31.27 -3.75 17.80
N THR A 120 30.37 -3.74 18.77
CA THR A 120 30.69 -4.05 20.17
C THR A 120 31.12 -5.50 20.34
N LEU A 121 30.48 -6.45 19.67
CA LEU A 121 30.88 -7.85 19.67
C LEU A 121 32.30 -8.03 19.09
N ILE A 122 32.60 -7.41 17.96
CA ILE A 122 33.95 -7.45 17.35
C ILE A 122 34.98 -6.94 18.36
N ILE A 123 34.75 -5.79 18.98
CA ILE A 123 35.65 -5.19 19.97
C ILE A 123 35.84 -6.12 21.17
N VAL A 124 34.76 -6.67 21.73
CA VAL A 124 34.82 -7.57 22.88
C VAL A 124 35.64 -8.84 22.55
N PHE A 125 35.35 -9.51 21.45
CA PHE A 125 36.04 -10.74 21.08
C PHE A 125 37.52 -10.51 20.71
N LEU A 126 37.85 -9.39 20.06
CA LEU A 126 39.25 -9.00 19.82
C LEU A 126 39.97 -8.70 21.13
N PHE A 127 39.35 -7.99 22.07
CA PHE A 127 39.88 -7.73 23.39
C PHE A 127 40.12 -9.03 24.16
N LEU A 128 39.14 -9.95 24.15
CA LEU A 128 39.28 -11.28 24.76
C LEU A 128 40.44 -12.10 24.14
N THR A 129 40.62 -11.98 22.81
CA THR A 129 41.76 -12.60 22.10
C THR A 129 43.09 -12.07 22.63
N VAL A 130 43.23 -10.76 22.77
CA VAL A 130 44.44 -10.12 23.30
C VAL A 130 44.71 -10.59 24.74
N GLN A 131 43.66 -10.61 25.59
CA GLN A 131 43.80 -11.08 26.98
C GLN A 131 44.19 -12.58 27.06
N SER A 132 43.63 -13.42 26.19
CA SER A 132 43.96 -14.83 26.09
C SER A 132 45.45 -15.06 25.72
N ILE A 133 45.94 -14.32 24.73
CA ILE A 133 47.34 -14.41 24.28
C ILE A 133 48.29 -13.88 25.36
N GLN A 134 47.94 -12.77 26.02
CA GLN A 134 48.76 -12.23 27.12
C GLN A 134 48.85 -13.21 28.29
N LYS A 135 47.72 -13.84 28.67
CA LYS A 135 47.70 -14.82 29.76
C LYS A 135 48.65 -16.02 29.53
N ARG A 136 48.86 -16.45 28.31
CA ARG A 136 49.78 -17.54 27.95
C ARG A 136 51.26 -17.17 28.14
N ARG A 137 51.60 -15.88 28.22
CA ARG A 137 52.99 -15.38 28.37
C ARG A 137 53.47 -15.28 29.82
N TYR A 138 52.58 -15.41 30.82
CA TYR A 138 52.92 -15.23 32.21
C TYR A 138 53.21 -16.57 32.90
N GLN A 139 54.39 -16.67 33.60
CA GLN A 139 54.68 -17.79 34.47
C GLN A 139 53.87 -17.69 35.77
N VAL A 140 53.45 -18.83 36.34
CA VAL A 140 52.65 -18.89 37.57
C VAL A 140 53.51 -18.46 38.77
N SER A 141 53.28 -17.32 39.37
CA SER A 141 53.89 -16.79 40.61
C SER A 141 52.87 -15.97 41.40
N VAL A 142 53.13 -15.62 42.66
CA VAL A 142 52.23 -14.81 43.49
C VAL A 142 51.94 -13.42 42.87
N LYS A 143 52.92 -12.82 42.16
CA LYS A 143 52.73 -11.59 41.38
C LYS A 143 51.80 -11.79 40.18
N THR A 144 51.76 -12.99 39.59
CA THR A 144 50.87 -13.33 38.46
C THR A 144 49.43 -13.50 38.91
N LEU A 145 49.13 -13.82 40.17
CA LEU A 145 47.78 -13.83 40.71
C LEU A 145 47.12 -12.42 40.69
N GLN A 146 47.89 -11.38 41.06
CA GLN A 146 47.41 -9.98 40.98
C GLN A 146 47.17 -9.54 39.54
N ILE A 147 48.05 -9.93 38.60
CA ILE A 147 47.87 -9.64 37.17
C ILE A 147 46.68 -10.41 36.62
N GLY A 148 46.44 -11.65 37.05
CA GLY A 148 45.28 -12.45 36.68
C GLY A 148 43.96 -11.83 37.18
N ALA A 149 43.93 -11.34 38.40
CA ALA A 149 42.77 -10.64 38.96
C ALA A 149 42.50 -9.32 38.22
N TYR A 150 43.53 -8.55 37.88
CA TYR A 150 43.43 -7.34 37.06
C TYR A 150 42.88 -7.64 35.66
N SER A 151 43.42 -8.66 34.99
CA SER A 151 42.96 -9.08 33.66
C SER A 151 41.48 -9.52 33.69
N SER A 152 41.08 -10.31 34.70
CA SER A 152 39.68 -10.73 34.86
C SER A 152 38.76 -9.54 35.16
N GLY A 153 39.21 -8.58 35.99
CA GLY A 153 38.46 -7.32 36.24
C GLY A 153 38.31 -6.47 34.98
N MET A 154 39.34 -6.36 34.15
CA MET A 154 39.26 -5.64 32.86
C MET A 154 38.33 -6.34 31.89
N ILE A 155 38.30 -7.67 31.82
CA ILE A 155 37.35 -8.42 31.00
C ILE A 155 35.92 -8.12 31.45
N ALA A 156 35.66 -8.24 32.76
CA ALA A 156 34.33 -7.94 33.32
C ALA A 156 33.89 -6.48 33.03
N LEU A 157 34.83 -5.54 33.14
CA LEU A 157 34.56 -4.12 32.85
C LEU A 157 34.22 -3.89 31.37
N VAL A 158 35.00 -4.45 30.44
CA VAL A 158 34.76 -4.29 28.99
C VAL A 158 33.43 -4.93 28.57
N VAL A 159 33.12 -6.11 29.09
CA VAL A 159 31.84 -6.78 28.86
C VAL A 159 30.68 -5.95 29.44
N ALA A 160 30.83 -5.43 30.67
CA ALA A 160 29.82 -4.57 31.28
C ALA A 160 29.59 -3.31 30.45
N ILE A 161 30.63 -2.62 29.99
CA ILE A 161 30.52 -1.45 29.11
C ILE A 161 29.77 -1.81 27.81
N ALA A 162 30.11 -2.93 27.16
CA ALA A 162 29.45 -3.38 25.96
C ALA A 162 27.95 -3.64 26.17
N VAL A 163 27.60 -4.30 27.29
CA VAL A 163 26.19 -4.54 27.67
C VAL A 163 25.47 -3.23 27.94
N PHE A 164 26.04 -2.32 28.73
CA PHE A 164 25.41 -1.03 29.03
C PHE A 164 25.23 -0.15 27.79
N LEU A 165 26.21 -0.14 26.87
CA LEU A 165 26.07 0.59 25.60
C LEU A 165 24.93 0.02 24.77
N ASN A 166 24.85 -1.31 24.61
CA ASN A 166 23.78 -1.93 23.85
C ASN A 166 22.39 -1.73 24.50
N LEU A 167 22.28 -1.84 25.83
CA LEU A 167 21.03 -1.55 26.55
C LEU A 167 20.63 -0.09 26.42
N GLY A 168 21.57 0.84 26.56
CA GLY A 168 21.31 2.27 26.39
C GLY A 168 20.80 2.61 25.00
N PHE A 169 21.45 2.06 23.96
CA PHE A 169 20.99 2.27 22.59
C PHE A 169 19.66 1.54 22.28
N SER A 170 19.40 0.38 22.87
CA SER A 170 18.14 -0.32 22.68
C SER A 170 16.94 0.43 23.30
N ALA A 171 17.19 1.24 24.32
CA ALA A 171 16.17 2.08 24.95
C ALA A 171 15.80 3.33 24.12
N LEU A 172 16.60 3.68 23.10
CA LEU A 172 16.27 4.81 22.22
C LEU A 172 15.09 4.44 21.31
N PRO A 173 14.13 5.35 21.08
CA PRO A 173 13.06 5.15 20.12
C PRO A 173 13.59 4.84 18.72
N ASP A 174 12.90 3.97 17.99
CA ASP A 174 13.29 3.51 16.65
C ASP A 174 13.38 4.65 15.63
N ARG A 175 12.57 5.70 15.79
CA ARG A 175 12.62 6.93 14.96
C ARG A 175 14.00 7.62 14.91
N TYR A 176 14.88 7.37 15.90
CA TYR A 176 16.24 7.94 15.94
C TYR A 176 17.32 6.94 15.53
N THR A 177 17.00 5.65 15.51
CA THR A 177 17.96 4.57 15.34
C THR A 177 17.77 3.74 14.09
N LYS A 178 16.59 3.87 13.42
CA LYS A 178 16.30 3.21 12.15
C LYS A 178 16.17 4.24 11.04
N ILE A 179 16.84 4.00 9.93
CA ILE A 179 16.76 4.79 8.70
C ILE A 179 16.20 3.87 7.63
N ASP A 180 15.04 4.22 7.12
CA ASP A 180 14.40 3.52 6.01
C ASP A 180 15.16 3.85 4.72
N VAL A 181 15.76 2.85 4.12
CA VAL A 181 16.51 2.95 2.86
C VAL A 181 15.82 2.20 1.72
N THR A 182 14.59 1.69 1.98
CA THR A 182 13.77 1.06 0.95
C THR A 182 13.44 2.06 -0.15
N SER A 183 13.37 1.57 -1.39
CA SER A 183 13.04 2.41 -2.55
C SER A 183 11.62 2.98 -2.47
N GLN A 184 10.71 2.24 -1.85
CA GLN A 184 9.30 2.62 -1.67
C GLN A 184 9.01 3.32 -0.32
N LYS A 185 10.03 3.48 0.54
CA LYS A 185 9.87 4.06 1.89
C LYS A 185 8.86 3.31 2.77
N LEU A 186 8.90 1.98 2.71
CA LEU A 186 7.94 1.08 3.37
C LEU A 186 7.78 1.31 4.88
N TYR A 187 8.79 1.85 5.54
CA TYR A 187 8.82 2.08 6.98
C TYR A 187 8.77 3.57 7.36
N THR A 188 8.54 4.46 6.39
CA THR A 188 8.50 5.91 6.61
C THR A 188 7.11 6.44 6.36
N LEU A 189 6.40 6.80 7.42
CA LEU A 189 5.06 7.39 7.31
C LEU A 189 5.09 8.74 6.60
N THR A 190 4.08 8.98 5.75
CA THR A 190 3.89 10.24 5.01
C THR A 190 3.60 11.42 5.94
N GLN A 191 3.72 12.63 5.42
CA GLN A 191 3.40 13.82 6.20
C GLN A 191 1.89 13.91 6.50
N THR A 192 1.05 13.44 5.61
CA THR A 192 -0.41 13.37 5.79
C THR A 192 -0.76 12.50 7.00
N THR A 193 -0.23 11.27 7.04
CA THR A 193 -0.39 10.36 8.18
C THR A 193 0.11 10.98 9.49
N LYS A 194 1.31 11.56 9.46
CA LYS A 194 1.89 12.21 10.66
C LYS A 194 1.04 13.36 11.17
N ASN A 195 0.46 14.16 10.26
CA ASN A 195 -0.41 15.26 10.64
C ASN A 195 -1.72 14.75 11.24
N LEU A 196 -2.36 13.75 10.60
CA LEU A 196 -3.59 13.15 11.11
C LEU A 196 -3.38 12.57 12.51
N VAL A 197 -2.41 11.67 12.67
CA VAL A 197 -2.20 10.91 13.91
C VAL A 197 -1.76 11.81 15.08
N LYS A 198 -0.94 12.85 14.83
CA LYS A 198 -0.53 13.78 15.87
C LYS A 198 -1.64 14.72 16.34
N ASN A 199 -2.63 14.97 15.52
CA ASN A 199 -3.75 15.87 15.82
C ASN A 199 -4.99 15.12 16.32
N LEU A 200 -4.89 13.81 16.59
CA LEU A 200 -5.99 13.05 17.18
C LEU A 200 -6.40 13.65 18.53
N SER A 201 -7.71 13.83 18.70
CA SER A 201 -8.34 14.33 19.92
C SER A 201 -9.04 13.24 20.73
N GLU A 202 -9.19 12.04 20.14
CA GLU A 202 -9.85 10.89 20.75
C GLU A 202 -9.01 9.62 20.63
N ASP A 203 -9.28 8.67 21.51
CA ASP A 203 -8.56 7.40 21.54
C ASP A 203 -9.02 6.48 20.39
N VAL A 204 -8.05 5.91 19.69
CA VAL A 204 -8.25 4.91 18.63
C VAL A 204 -7.56 3.62 19.04
N THR A 205 -8.30 2.53 19.08
CA THR A 205 -7.77 1.20 19.35
C THR A 205 -7.63 0.41 18.04
N ILE A 206 -6.45 -0.11 17.78
CA ILE A 206 -6.19 -1.00 16.65
C ILE A 206 -6.06 -2.41 17.20
N TYR A 207 -7.07 -3.24 16.96
CA TYR A 207 -7.01 -4.67 17.26
C TYR A 207 -6.35 -5.40 16.11
N VAL A 208 -5.30 -6.15 16.41
CA VAL A 208 -4.58 -6.96 15.43
C VAL A 208 -4.95 -8.43 15.66
N ILE A 209 -5.48 -9.08 14.64
CA ILE A 209 -5.96 -10.47 14.72
C ILE A 209 -4.79 -11.44 14.56
N ASN A 210 -3.95 -11.50 15.56
CA ASN A 210 -2.82 -12.43 15.68
C ASN A 210 -2.23 -12.37 17.08
N SER A 211 -1.32 -13.31 17.41
CA SER A 211 -0.41 -13.14 18.54
C SER A 211 0.72 -12.17 18.17
N GLU A 212 1.20 -11.39 19.13
CA GLU A 212 2.30 -10.42 18.90
C GLU A 212 3.58 -11.09 18.38
N SER A 213 3.81 -12.37 18.73
CA SER A 213 5.00 -13.12 18.33
C SER A 213 4.93 -13.75 16.93
N SER A 214 3.77 -13.79 16.29
CA SER A 214 3.54 -14.46 15.00
C SER A 214 3.12 -13.49 13.90
N GLN A 215 3.10 -12.20 14.19
CA GLN A 215 2.69 -11.16 13.25
C GLN A 215 3.72 -11.00 12.11
N ASP A 216 3.22 -10.58 10.95
CA ASP A 216 4.04 -10.06 9.86
C ASP A 216 4.95 -8.92 10.37
N GLU A 217 6.25 -9.05 10.17
CA GLU A 217 7.25 -8.12 10.72
C GLU A 217 7.13 -6.71 10.13
N THR A 218 6.82 -6.60 8.83
CA THR A 218 6.63 -5.32 8.14
C THR A 218 5.42 -4.59 8.70
N LEU A 219 4.30 -5.30 8.84
CA LEU A 219 3.07 -4.77 9.43
C LEU A 219 3.28 -4.37 10.90
N GLN A 220 3.96 -5.20 11.68
CA GLN A 220 4.29 -4.90 13.08
C GLN A 220 5.08 -3.59 13.19
N GLN A 221 6.05 -3.38 12.31
CA GLN A 221 6.84 -2.16 12.31
C GLN A 221 6.02 -0.93 11.94
N THR A 222 5.15 -1.03 10.95
CA THR A 222 4.20 0.02 10.58
C THR A 222 3.33 0.39 11.78
N LEU A 223 2.68 -0.59 12.41
CA LEU A 223 1.81 -0.38 13.58
C LEU A 223 2.53 0.28 14.76
N LYS A 224 3.75 -0.17 15.07
CA LYS A 224 4.59 0.47 16.10
C LYS A 224 4.88 1.93 15.78
N SER A 225 5.11 2.26 14.50
CA SER A 225 5.36 3.64 14.06
C SER A 225 4.13 4.54 14.32
N TYR A 226 2.91 4.02 14.15
CA TYR A 226 1.69 4.76 14.50
C TYR A 226 1.56 4.97 16.02
N ALA A 227 1.76 3.92 16.81
CA ALA A 227 1.68 4.01 18.27
C ALA A 227 2.75 4.93 18.88
N GLU A 228 3.93 5.07 18.24
CA GLU A 228 4.97 6.01 18.66
C GLU A 228 4.67 7.49 18.31
N LEU A 229 3.73 7.74 17.37
CA LEU A 229 3.37 9.09 16.95
C LEU A 229 2.37 9.77 17.89
N SER A 230 1.48 9.00 18.54
CA SER A 230 0.41 9.54 19.39
C SER A 230 0.05 8.57 20.51
N ASP A 231 -0.10 9.11 21.73
CA ASP A 231 -0.59 8.37 22.89
C ASP A 231 -2.07 7.97 22.77
N HIS A 232 -2.80 8.54 21.79
CA HIS A 232 -4.18 8.17 21.46
C HIS A 232 -4.28 6.87 20.66
N ILE A 233 -3.19 6.36 20.09
CA ILE A 233 -3.19 5.08 19.36
C ILE A 233 -2.83 3.95 20.32
N LYS A 234 -3.74 2.99 20.47
CA LYS A 234 -3.57 1.80 21.30
C LYS A 234 -3.54 0.54 20.41
N LEU A 235 -2.48 -0.27 20.53
CA LEU A 235 -2.39 -1.56 19.85
C LEU A 235 -2.81 -2.68 20.80
N VAL A 236 -3.75 -3.52 20.37
CA VAL A 236 -4.25 -4.66 21.14
C VAL A 236 -4.24 -5.90 20.26
N TYR A 237 -3.43 -6.88 20.63
CA TYR A 237 -3.38 -8.15 19.90
C TYR A 237 -4.49 -9.10 20.38
N LYS A 238 -5.19 -9.70 19.42
CA LYS A 238 -6.26 -10.67 19.63
C LYS A 238 -5.90 -11.97 18.95
N ASP A 239 -5.33 -12.89 19.70
CA ASP A 239 -5.01 -14.22 19.20
C ASP A 239 -6.31 -14.98 18.89
N PRO A 240 -6.55 -15.39 17.64
CA PRO A 240 -7.78 -16.09 17.25
C PRO A 240 -7.93 -17.46 17.90
N VAL A 241 -6.84 -18.04 18.43
CA VAL A 241 -6.89 -19.29 19.20
C VAL A 241 -7.42 -19.05 20.61
N VAL A 242 -7.09 -17.90 21.20
CA VAL A 242 -7.50 -17.54 22.57
C VAL A 242 -8.86 -16.85 22.57
N SER A 243 -9.16 -16.06 21.54
CA SER A 243 -10.38 -15.25 21.42
C SER A 243 -11.04 -15.47 20.04
N PRO A 244 -11.56 -16.69 19.75
CA PRO A 244 -12.02 -17.04 18.40
C PRO A 244 -13.28 -16.30 17.94
N ASP A 245 -14.04 -15.74 18.86
CA ASP A 245 -15.31 -15.06 18.57
C ASP A 245 -15.19 -13.51 18.62
N PHE A 246 -14.02 -12.98 18.95
CA PHE A 246 -13.84 -11.54 19.14
C PHE A 246 -14.26 -10.70 17.92
N TYR A 247 -13.94 -11.18 16.71
CA TYR A 247 -14.22 -10.43 15.49
C TYR A 247 -15.70 -10.41 15.07
N LYS A 248 -16.52 -11.31 15.64
CA LYS A 248 -17.93 -11.47 15.24
C LYS A 248 -18.80 -10.23 15.52
N ASP A 249 -18.36 -9.40 16.46
CA ASP A 249 -19.03 -8.11 16.74
C ASP A 249 -18.76 -7.06 15.64
N TYR A 250 -17.82 -7.32 14.72
CA TYR A 250 -17.35 -6.39 13.71
C TYR A 250 -17.54 -6.90 12.27
N THR A 251 -17.44 -8.22 12.04
CA THR A 251 -17.51 -8.84 10.71
C THR A 251 -17.83 -10.33 10.80
N ASP A 252 -18.40 -10.88 9.74
CA ASP A 252 -18.71 -12.32 9.64
C ASP A 252 -17.47 -13.21 9.52
N SER A 253 -16.40 -12.70 8.93
CA SER A 253 -15.14 -13.43 8.75
C SER A 253 -13.94 -12.50 8.78
N ILE A 254 -12.81 -12.98 9.26
CA ILE A 254 -11.56 -12.22 9.29
C ILE A 254 -10.35 -13.14 9.13
N SER A 255 -9.35 -12.72 8.37
CA SER A 255 -8.09 -13.45 8.23
C SER A 255 -7.07 -13.04 9.30
N VAL A 256 -6.10 -13.91 9.55
CA VAL A 256 -4.96 -13.60 10.44
C VAL A 256 -4.17 -12.42 9.87
N ASN A 257 -3.63 -11.57 10.73
CA ASN A 257 -2.99 -10.28 10.44
C ASN A 257 -3.95 -9.17 9.97
N SER A 258 -5.24 -9.44 9.82
CA SER A 258 -6.22 -8.36 9.63
C SER A 258 -6.32 -7.48 10.87
N MET A 259 -6.85 -6.28 10.71
CA MET A 259 -6.98 -5.31 11.78
C MET A 259 -8.40 -4.78 11.90
N ILE A 260 -8.79 -4.39 13.11
CA ILE A 260 -10.02 -3.65 13.38
C ILE A 260 -9.59 -2.35 14.05
N VAL A 261 -9.89 -1.24 13.41
CA VAL A 261 -9.64 0.10 13.92
C VAL A 261 -10.94 0.62 14.51
N GLU A 262 -10.93 1.01 15.78
CA GLU A 262 -12.13 1.40 16.54
C GLU A 262 -11.90 2.70 17.30
N SER A 263 -12.87 3.59 17.27
CA SER A 263 -13.00 4.77 18.14
C SER A 263 -14.26 4.65 19.01
N ALA A 264 -14.58 5.70 19.77
CA ALA A 264 -15.85 5.77 20.50
C ALA A 264 -17.08 5.87 19.58
N GLN A 265 -16.89 6.29 18.33
CA GLN A 265 -17.98 6.57 17.38
C GLN A 265 -18.28 5.38 16.48
N ARG A 266 -17.26 4.74 15.91
CA ARG A 266 -17.40 3.68 14.91
C ARG A 266 -16.14 2.84 14.78
N PHE A 267 -16.22 1.79 13.96
CA PHE A 267 -15.08 0.94 13.62
C PHE A 267 -14.93 0.76 12.10
N LYS A 268 -13.74 0.33 11.70
CA LYS A 268 -13.44 -0.10 10.32
C LYS A 268 -12.56 -1.35 10.34
N VAL A 269 -12.93 -2.34 9.54
CA VAL A 269 -12.15 -3.57 9.36
C VAL A 269 -11.20 -3.41 8.19
N ILE A 270 -9.94 -3.78 8.39
CA ILE A 270 -8.91 -3.83 7.35
C ILE A 270 -8.52 -5.30 7.15
N ASN A 271 -8.85 -5.85 6.00
CA ASN A 271 -8.46 -7.20 5.65
C ASN A 271 -6.98 -7.27 5.30
N TYR A 272 -6.28 -8.32 5.74
CA TYR A 272 -4.86 -8.50 5.45
C TYR A 272 -4.56 -8.56 3.94
N ASN A 273 -5.47 -9.12 3.16
CA ASN A 273 -5.31 -9.19 1.70
C ASN A 273 -5.27 -7.81 1.03
N ASN A 274 -5.83 -6.77 1.65
CA ASN A 274 -5.84 -5.41 1.13
C ASN A 274 -4.57 -4.62 1.49
N ILE A 275 -3.67 -5.21 2.28
CA ILE A 275 -2.40 -4.60 2.70
C ILE A 275 -1.31 -4.78 1.66
N TYR A 276 -1.35 -5.90 0.92
CA TYR A 276 -0.39 -6.23 -0.12
C TYR A 276 -1.04 -6.23 -1.49
N GLU A 277 -0.40 -5.56 -2.43
CA GLU A 277 -0.75 -5.63 -3.84
C GLU A 277 0.06 -6.75 -4.51
N TYR A 278 -0.56 -7.48 -5.43
CA TYR A 278 0.04 -8.62 -6.10
C TYR A 278 -0.01 -8.47 -7.61
N ASP A 279 1.14 -8.60 -8.26
CA ASP A 279 1.21 -8.79 -9.71
C ASP A 279 1.11 -10.28 -10.05
N TYR A 280 0.24 -10.61 -10.99
CA TYR A 280 0.04 -11.97 -11.47
C TYR A 280 0.71 -12.17 -12.84
N ASP A 281 1.70 -13.03 -12.89
CA ASP A 281 2.30 -13.49 -14.15
C ASP A 281 1.49 -14.68 -14.69
N TYR A 282 0.60 -14.41 -15.63
CA TYR A 282 -0.24 -15.43 -16.26
C TYR A 282 0.56 -16.41 -17.11
N SER A 283 1.78 -16.08 -17.52
CA SER A 283 2.63 -16.97 -18.33
C SER A 283 3.28 -18.08 -17.51
N ASN A 284 3.57 -17.81 -16.24
CA ASN A 284 4.21 -18.73 -15.30
C ASN A 284 3.29 -19.17 -14.15
N TYR A 285 2.04 -18.73 -14.13
CA TYR A 285 1.08 -18.96 -13.03
C TYR A 285 1.66 -18.63 -11.66
N SER A 286 2.39 -17.52 -11.55
CA SER A 286 3.00 -17.05 -10.31
C SER A 286 2.50 -15.66 -9.94
N SER A 287 2.41 -15.40 -8.64
CA SER A 287 2.14 -14.06 -8.12
C SER A 287 3.36 -13.54 -7.36
N SER A 288 3.62 -12.25 -7.47
CA SER A 288 4.65 -11.56 -6.70
C SER A 288 4.05 -10.32 -6.05
N VAL A 289 4.52 -9.99 -4.85
CA VAL A 289 4.12 -8.75 -4.18
C VAL A 289 4.65 -7.57 -4.98
N SER A 290 3.76 -6.69 -5.43
CA SER A 290 4.06 -5.47 -6.19
C SER A 290 3.98 -4.21 -5.35
N GLY A 291 3.17 -4.22 -4.26
CA GLY A 291 2.97 -3.08 -3.39
C GLY A 291 2.66 -3.45 -1.94
N TYR A 292 2.81 -2.45 -1.04
CA TYR A 292 2.47 -2.55 0.37
C TYR A 292 1.75 -1.27 0.81
N ASP A 293 0.47 -1.39 1.18
CA ASP A 293 -0.44 -0.27 1.42
C ASP A 293 -0.97 -0.20 2.88
N ALA A 294 -0.28 -0.79 3.83
CA ALA A 294 -0.73 -0.75 5.23
C ALA A 294 -0.88 0.69 5.77
N GLU A 295 -0.01 1.62 5.34
CA GLU A 295 -0.13 3.03 5.72
C GLU A 295 -1.42 3.64 5.18
N GLY A 296 -1.73 3.46 3.90
CA GLY A 296 -2.94 3.99 3.28
C GLY A 296 -4.20 3.45 3.96
N GLN A 297 -4.27 2.13 4.17
CA GLN A 297 -5.40 1.47 4.85
C GLN A 297 -5.58 1.97 6.29
N LEU A 298 -4.51 2.02 7.08
CA LEU A 298 -4.57 2.48 8.48
C LEU A 298 -4.93 3.96 8.58
N THR A 299 -4.30 4.82 7.77
CA THR A 299 -4.58 6.26 7.78
C THR A 299 -6.01 6.55 7.40
N SER A 300 -6.52 5.89 6.34
CA SER A 300 -7.92 5.97 5.94
C SER A 300 -8.86 5.48 7.04
N ALA A 301 -8.57 4.33 7.66
CA ALA A 301 -9.40 3.80 8.73
C ALA A 301 -9.43 4.73 9.96
N ILE A 302 -8.27 5.27 10.37
CA ILE A 302 -8.20 6.23 11.49
C ILE A 302 -9.00 7.49 11.16
N ALA A 303 -8.85 8.05 9.96
CA ALA A 303 -9.63 9.21 9.52
C ALA A 303 -11.13 8.93 9.53
N TYR A 304 -11.56 7.74 9.08
CA TYR A 304 -12.96 7.32 9.09
C TYR A 304 -13.54 7.22 10.50
N VAL A 305 -12.84 6.52 11.40
CA VAL A 305 -13.38 6.29 12.75
C VAL A 305 -13.38 7.54 13.63
N THR A 306 -12.58 8.55 13.28
CA THR A 306 -12.49 9.84 14.00
C THR A 306 -13.18 10.99 13.27
N SER A 307 -13.90 10.72 12.17
CA SER A 307 -14.66 11.75 11.44
C SER A 307 -16.02 11.98 12.08
N ASP A 308 -16.44 13.22 12.20
CA ASP A 308 -17.78 13.58 12.71
C ASP A 308 -18.89 13.23 11.69
N SER A 309 -18.56 13.13 10.40
CA SER A 309 -19.51 12.80 9.32
C SER A 309 -18.86 11.89 8.28
N THR A 310 -19.65 11.02 7.68
CA THR A 310 -19.26 10.21 6.51
C THR A 310 -19.90 10.76 5.27
N SER A 311 -19.22 10.62 4.12
CA SER A 311 -19.80 10.90 2.82
C SER A 311 -20.55 9.67 2.34
N VAL A 312 -21.81 9.84 1.90
CA VAL A 312 -22.62 8.75 1.36
C VAL A 312 -22.84 9.00 -0.13
N VAL A 313 -22.56 8.00 -0.94
CA VAL A 313 -22.87 7.99 -2.38
C VAL A 313 -23.89 6.89 -2.64
N TYR A 314 -24.95 7.24 -3.33
CA TYR A 314 -26.04 6.33 -3.62
C TYR A 314 -25.93 5.74 -5.03
N GLU A 315 -26.05 4.43 -5.15
CA GLU A 315 -26.16 3.72 -6.42
C GLU A 315 -27.64 3.63 -6.80
N LEU A 316 -28.02 4.23 -7.94
CA LEU A 316 -29.39 4.15 -8.44
C LEU A 316 -29.71 2.74 -8.93
N ASN A 317 -30.85 2.22 -8.51
CA ASN A 317 -31.38 0.92 -8.87
C ASN A 317 -32.83 1.04 -9.35
N GLY A 318 -33.25 0.17 -10.28
CA GLY A 318 -34.64 0.06 -10.74
C GLY A 318 -34.81 0.18 -12.24
N HIS A 319 -33.76 0.58 -12.98
CA HIS A 319 -33.82 0.79 -14.44
C HIS A 319 -32.80 -0.13 -15.16
N GLY A 320 -32.38 -1.21 -14.49
CA GLY A 320 -31.42 -2.18 -15.04
C GLY A 320 -29.98 -1.67 -15.05
N GLU A 321 -29.63 -0.85 -14.07
CA GLU A 321 -28.28 -0.34 -13.85
C GLU A 321 -27.32 -1.49 -13.54
N ALA A 322 -26.05 -1.31 -13.89
CA ALA A 322 -24.96 -2.15 -13.43
C ALA A 322 -24.54 -1.75 -12.01
N SER A 323 -23.92 -2.67 -11.26
CA SER A 323 -23.26 -2.38 -10.00
C SER A 323 -21.77 -2.07 -10.22
N LEU A 324 -21.14 -1.38 -9.27
CA LEU A 324 -19.69 -1.29 -9.22
C LEU A 324 -19.08 -2.69 -9.03
N ASP A 325 -17.97 -2.96 -9.69
CA ASP A 325 -17.17 -4.15 -9.40
C ASP A 325 -16.49 -4.02 -8.03
N SER A 326 -16.18 -5.14 -7.38
CA SER A 326 -15.69 -5.17 -6.00
C SER A 326 -14.42 -4.35 -5.78
N SER A 327 -13.51 -4.28 -6.74
CA SER A 327 -12.31 -3.45 -6.66
C SER A 327 -12.62 -1.94 -6.62
N PHE A 328 -13.62 -1.50 -7.39
CA PHE A 328 -14.09 -0.11 -7.35
C PHE A 328 -14.83 0.21 -6.06
N GLU A 329 -15.67 -0.71 -5.57
CA GLU A 329 -16.30 -0.57 -4.26
C GLU A 329 -15.27 -0.43 -3.14
N ASP A 330 -14.25 -1.30 -3.13
CA ASP A 330 -13.18 -1.26 -2.14
C ASP A 330 -12.38 0.05 -2.23
N GLY A 331 -12.14 0.57 -3.44
CA GLY A 331 -11.52 1.86 -3.67
C GLY A 331 -12.34 3.01 -3.07
N VAL A 332 -13.66 3.04 -3.33
CA VAL A 332 -14.57 4.04 -2.77
C VAL A 332 -14.63 3.97 -1.24
N LYS A 333 -14.75 2.77 -0.69
CA LYS A 333 -14.75 2.52 0.77
C LYS A 333 -13.42 2.90 1.42
N LYS A 334 -12.30 2.72 0.71
CA LYS A 334 -10.97 3.15 1.17
C LYS A 334 -10.87 4.66 1.32
N GLU A 335 -11.53 5.42 0.44
CA GLU A 335 -11.62 6.88 0.52
C GLU A 335 -12.66 7.37 1.55
N ASN A 336 -13.19 6.46 2.39
CA ASN A 336 -14.17 6.75 3.45
C ASN A 336 -15.50 7.29 2.93
N VAL A 337 -15.91 6.79 1.78
CA VAL A 337 -17.22 7.05 1.20
C VAL A 337 -18.07 5.79 1.38
N ASP A 338 -19.21 5.92 2.03
CA ASP A 338 -20.18 4.86 2.19
C ASP A 338 -21.00 4.74 0.89
N LEU A 339 -21.23 3.50 0.45
CA LEU A 339 -22.11 3.20 -0.69
C LEU A 339 -23.46 2.72 -0.16
N ALA A 340 -24.53 3.25 -0.68
CA ALA A 340 -25.91 2.88 -0.35
C ALA A 340 -26.75 2.72 -1.62
N GLU A 341 -27.73 1.84 -1.58
CA GLU A 341 -28.67 1.67 -2.69
C GLU A 341 -29.77 2.75 -2.66
N LEU A 342 -30.17 3.22 -3.84
CA LEU A 342 -31.27 4.18 -4.04
C LEU A 342 -32.26 3.64 -5.05
N THR A 343 -33.51 3.50 -4.64
CA THR A 343 -34.62 3.14 -5.55
C THR A 343 -35.65 4.29 -5.58
N LEU A 344 -35.50 5.18 -6.53
CA LEU A 344 -36.38 6.36 -6.66
C LEU A 344 -37.87 6.02 -6.86
N LEU A 345 -38.16 4.80 -7.32
CA LEU A 345 -39.55 4.31 -7.42
C LEU A 345 -40.27 4.27 -6.05
N THR A 346 -39.53 4.11 -4.97
CA THR A 346 -40.06 3.96 -3.60
C THR A 346 -39.76 5.16 -2.71
N GLU A 347 -38.84 6.02 -3.10
CA GLU A 347 -38.43 7.20 -2.35
C GLU A 347 -39.07 8.47 -2.94
N ASP A 348 -39.46 9.39 -2.09
CA ASP A 348 -40.08 10.68 -2.53
C ASP A 348 -39.04 11.62 -3.18
N SER A 349 -37.77 11.50 -2.81
CA SER A 349 -36.65 12.31 -3.30
C SER A 349 -35.33 11.57 -3.15
N VAL A 350 -34.24 12.10 -3.73
CA VAL A 350 -32.87 11.69 -3.35
C VAL A 350 -32.66 12.05 -1.87
N PRO A 351 -32.07 11.15 -1.03
CA PRO A 351 -31.84 11.42 0.39
C PRO A 351 -31.01 12.68 0.64
N ASP A 352 -31.33 13.41 1.72
CA ASP A 352 -30.67 14.68 2.07
C ASP A 352 -29.18 14.52 2.42
N ASP A 353 -28.77 13.34 2.85
CA ASP A 353 -27.37 12.99 3.17
C ASP A 353 -26.57 12.54 1.95
N ALA A 354 -27.17 12.49 0.76
CA ALA A 354 -26.51 12.10 -0.48
C ALA A 354 -25.43 13.11 -0.90
N ASN A 355 -24.16 12.72 -0.81
CA ASN A 355 -23.05 13.49 -1.36
C ASN A 355 -22.90 13.32 -2.87
N GLY A 356 -23.50 12.29 -3.44
CA GLY A 356 -23.56 12.01 -4.86
C GLY A 356 -24.47 10.84 -5.20
N VAL A 357 -24.86 10.75 -6.47
CA VAL A 357 -25.63 9.63 -7.03
C VAL A 357 -24.85 9.03 -8.21
N LEU A 358 -24.71 7.72 -8.23
CA LEU A 358 -24.16 6.95 -9.35
C LEU A 358 -25.30 6.34 -10.16
N ILE A 359 -25.26 6.52 -11.47
CA ILE A 359 -26.18 5.90 -12.45
C ILE A 359 -25.32 5.14 -13.44
N LEU A 360 -25.20 3.83 -13.25
CA LEU A 360 -24.25 3.01 -13.99
C LEU A 360 -24.95 2.22 -15.09
N SER A 361 -24.87 2.75 -16.32
CA SER A 361 -25.27 2.05 -17.54
C SER A 361 -26.70 1.48 -17.49
N PRO A 362 -27.72 2.30 -17.22
CA PRO A 362 -29.10 1.83 -17.19
C PRO A 362 -29.47 1.22 -18.54
N THR A 363 -30.16 0.09 -18.51
CA THR A 363 -30.64 -0.61 -19.72
C THR A 363 -32.06 -0.23 -20.11
N ASN A 364 -32.80 0.41 -19.19
CA ASN A 364 -34.14 0.96 -19.43
C ASN A 364 -34.15 2.45 -19.08
N ASP A 365 -35.00 3.22 -19.75
CA ASP A 365 -35.13 4.63 -19.43
C ASP A 365 -35.70 4.87 -18.02
N LEU A 366 -35.32 5.98 -17.44
CA LEU A 366 -35.95 6.47 -16.22
C LEU A 366 -37.44 6.70 -16.46
N ASN A 367 -38.27 6.53 -15.45
CA ASN A 367 -39.60 7.09 -15.57
C ASN A 367 -39.57 8.63 -15.39
N ALA A 368 -40.63 9.32 -15.80
CA ALA A 368 -40.65 10.78 -15.77
C ALA A 368 -40.52 11.36 -14.35
N GLU A 369 -41.07 10.68 -13.35
CA GLU A 369 -41.03 11.09 -11.95
C GLU A 369 -39.61 10.98 -11.36
N ASP A 370 -38.88 9.88 -11.64
CA ASP A 370 -37.51 9.68 -11.19
C ASP A 370 -36.55 10.68 -11.84
N ALA A 371 -36.74 10.98 -13.13
CA ALA A 371 -36.01 12.04 -13.82
C ALA A 371 -36.24 13.42 -13.16
N ASP A 372 -37.49 13.74 -12.78
CA ASP A 372 -37.82 14.99 -12.10
C ASP A 372 -37.20 15.06 -10.68
N LYS A 373 -37.16 13.95 -9.93
CA LYS A 373 -36.46 13.85 -8.63
C LYS A 373 -34.94 14.09 -8.75
N LEU A 374 -34.30 13.49 -9.76
CA LEU A 374 -32.88 13.74 -10.05
C LEU A 374 -32.62 15.20 -10.47
N ILE A 375 -33.47 15.78 -11.30
CA ILE A 375 -33.35 17.19 -11.69
C ILE A 375 -33.54 18.11 -10.48
N ALA A 376 -34.46 17.78 -9.57
CA ALA A 376 -34.65 18.54 -8.33
C ALA A 376 -33.40 18.46 -7.43
N TYR A 377 -32.83 17.27 -7.28
CA TYR A 377 -31.58 17.07 -6.54
C TYR A 377 -30.41 17.89 -7.13
N LEU A 378 -30.24 17.85 -8.45
CA LEU A 378 -29.22 18.64 -9.15
C LEU A 378 -29.46 20.15 -9.01
N ASN A 379 -30.73 20.62 -9.05
CA ASN A 379 -31.05 22.02 -8.85
C ASN A 379 -30.87 22.51 -7.40
N ASN A 380 -30.60 21.59 -6.46
CA ASN A 380 -30.24 21.88 -5.07
C ASN A 380 -28.72 21.66 -4.79
N GLY A 381 -27.86 21.65 -5.83
CA GLY A 381 -26.41 21.49 -5.66
C GLY A 381 -25.95 20.06 -5.67
N GLY A 382 -26.80 19.11 -6.02
CA GLY A 382 -26.46 17.68 -6.07
C GLY A 382 -25.39 17.34 -7.11
N LYS A 383 -24.76 16.18 -6.93
CA LYS A 383 -23.71 15.66 -7.82
C LYS A 383 -24.13 14.31 -8.35
N VAL A 384 -24.04 14.12 -9.67
CA VAL A 384 -24.41 12.86 -10.32
C VAL A 384 -23.30 12.42 -11.26
N LEU A 385 -22.92 11.15 -11.18
CA LEU A 385 -22.06 10.50 -12.16
C LEU A 385 -22.91 9.50 -12.95
N ILE A 386 -22.83 9.60 -14.27
CA ILE A 386 -23.58 8.75 -15.20
C ILE A 386 -22.60 8.06 -16.13
N SER A 387 -22.69 6.74 -16.25
CA SER A 387 -22.15 6.00 -17.39
C SER A 387 -23.31 5.49 -18.25
N THR A 388 -23.08 5.33 -19.56
CA THR A 388 -24.12 4.82 -20.48
C THR A 388 -23.60 3.60 -21.24
N SER A 389 -24.48 2.65 -21.51
CA SER A 389 -24.22 1.58 -22.51
C SER A 389 -24.47 2.11 -23.91
N TYR A 390 -23.93 1.40 -24.92
CA TYR A 390 -24.34 1.65 -26.30
C TYR A 390 -25.84 1.33 -26.48
N ILE A 391 -26.59 2.33 -26.91
CA ILE A 391 -28.03 2.23 -27.24
C ILE A 391 -28.21 2.93 -28.56
N ASP A 392 -28.76 2.21 -29.55
CA ASP A 392 -29.09 2.82 -30.83
C ASP A 392 -30.23 3.83 -30.63
N SER A 393 -30.15 4.99 -31.32
CA SER A 393 -31.14 6.07 -31.16
C SER A 393 -31.36 6.48 -29.70
N PHE A 394 -30.28 6.66 -28.92
CA PHE A 394 -30.30 6.88 -27.46
C PHE A 394 -31.36 7.88 -27.00
N SER A 395 -31.50 9.00 -27.68
CA SER A 395 -32.46 10.06 -27.28
C SER A 395 -33.95 9.66 -27.45
N GLU A 396 -34.22 8.65 -28.31
CA GLU A 396 -35.57 8.12 -28.53
C GLU A 396 -35.87 6.98 -27.53
N GLU A 397 -34.89 6.14 -27.26
CA GLU A 397 -35.01 5.01 -26.34
C GLU A 397 -34.91 5.44 -24.87
N MET A 398 -34.18 6.54 -24.58
CA MET A 398 -33.90 7.06 -23.22
C MET A 398 -34.34 8.55 -23.11
N PRO A 399 -35.60 8.90 -23.37
CA PRO A 399 -36.03 10.30 -23.40
C PRO A 399 -35.95 11.00 -22.04
N ASN A 400 -36.22 10.29 -20.92
CA ASN A 400 -36.19 10.88 -19.59
C ASN A 400 -34.74 11.06 -19.08
N LEU A 401 -33.86 10.11 -19.34
CA LEU A 401 -32.44 10.28 -19.05
C LEU A 401 -31.86 11.41 -19.92
N THR A 402 -32.22 11.49 -21.19
CA THR A 402 -31.85 12.61 -22.09
C THR A 402 -32.32 13.95 -21.55
N LYS A 403 -33.51 14.02 -20.92
CA LYS A 403 -34.02 15.22 -20.24
C LYS A 403 -33.07 15.65 -19.10
N VAL A 404 -32.62 14.73 -18.25
CA VAL A 404 -31.64 15.00 -17.18
C VAL A 404 -30.32 15.53 -17.75
N LEU A 405 -29.76 14.86 -18.79
CA LEU A 405 -28.53 15.29 -19.45
C LEU A 405 -28.66 16.71 -20.06
N SER A 406 -29.81 16.99 -20.65
CA SER A 406 -30.10 18.29 -21.31
C SER A 406 -30.09 19.47 -20.33
N GLU A 407 -30.34 19.24 -19.01
CA GLU A 407 -30.20 20.28 -17.98
C GLU A 407 -28.78 20.83 -17.89
N PHE A 408 -27.78 20.07 -18.35
CA PHE A 408 -26.36 20.45 -18.39
C PHE A 408 -25.84 20.68 -19.83
N GLY A 409 -26.75 20.76 -20.82
CA GLY A 409 -26.35 20.93 -22.22
C GLY A 409 -25.67 19.70 -22.83
N LEU A 410 -25.96 18.51 -22.30
CA LEU A 410 -25.37 17.24 -22.73
C LEU A 410 -26.43 16.39 -23.44
N SER A 411 -25.97 15.57 -24.39
CA SER A 411 -26.75 14.49 -24.99
C SER A 411 -25.83 13.43 -25.57
N ILE A 412 -26.33 12.20 -25.74
CA ILE A 412 -25.61 11.12 -26.41
C ILE A 412 -25.93 11.17 -27.90
N GLY A 413 -24.90 11.16 -28.72
CA GLY A 413 -24.99 11.10 -30.18
C GLY A 413 -25.22 9.68 -30.69
N ASN A 414 -25.67 9.57 -31.92
CA ASN A 414 -25.89 8.27 -32.56
C ASN A 414 -24.61 7.65 -33.07
N GLY A 415 -24.62 6.33 -33.16
CA GLY A 415 -23.54 5.50 -33.71
C GLY A 415 -22.51 5.07 -32.70
N LEU A 416 -21.82 4.00 -33.03
CA LEU A 416 -20.71 3.41 -32.27
C LEU A 416 -19.39 4.06 -32.71
N ILE A 417 -18.57 4.50 -31.80
CA ILE A 417 -17.28 5.07 -32.13
C ILE A 417 -16.31 3.95 -32.49
N VAL A 418 -15.65 4.13 -33.65
CA VAL A 418 -14.61 3.25 -34.18
C VAL A 418 -13.32 4.04 -34.31
N GLU A 419 -12.28 3.59 -33.66
CA GLU A 419 -10.96 4.21 -33.69
C GLU A 419 -10.13 3.65 -34.84
N GLN A 420 -9.36 4.50 -35.54
CA GLN A 420 -8.42 4.09 -36.58
C GLN A 420 -6.95 4.32 -36.21
N ASP A 421 -6.69 4.97 -35.09
CA ASP A 421 -5.34 5.13 -34.58
C ASP A 421 -4.96 3.92 -33.72
N ASN A 422 -4.03 3.08 -34.22
CA ASN A 422 -3.57 1.90 -33.50
C ASN A 422 -2.95 2.20 -32.12
N ALA A 423 -2.54 3.44 -31.85
CA ALA A 423 -2.05 3.84 -30.56
C ALA A 423 -3.18 4.24 -29.59
N ARG A 424 -4.42 4.31 -30.07
CA ARG A 424 -5.60 4.75 -29.33
C ARG A 424 -6.73 3.70 -29.29
N MET A 425 -6.40 2.43 -29.53
CA MET A 425 -7.29 1.29 -29.39
C MET A 425 -6.57 0.10 -28.80
N TYR A 426 -7.29 -0.77 -28.11
CA TYR A 426 -6.78 -2.00 -27.54
C TYR A 426 -7.31 -3.20 -28.34
N GLN A 427 -6.45 -3.79 -29.19
CA GLN A 427 -6.74 -5.00 -30.01
C GLN A 427 -7.93 -4.87 -30.98
N ASN A 428 -8.96 -4.10 -30.66
CA ASN A 428 -10.17 -3.93 -31.45
C ASN A 428 -10.51 -2.43 -31.61
N PRO A 429 -10.86 -1.97 -32.82
CA PRO A 429 -11.20 -0.58 -33.09
C PRO A 429 -12.31 0.04 -32.23
N ILE A 430 -13.17 -0.77 -31.62
CA ILE A 430 -14.25 -0.34 -30.72
C ILE A 430 -13.84 -0.34 -29.23
N TYR A 431 -12.61 -0.73 -28.92
CA TYR A 431 -12.02 -0.66 -27.58
C TYR A 431 -11.10 0.55 -27.51
N LEU A 432 -11.71 1.68 -27.20
CA LEU A 432 -11.03 2.98 -27.26
C LEU A 432 -10.06 3.16 -26.10
N LEU A 433 -8.92 3.80 -26.39
CA LEU A 433 -7.97 4.35 -25.41
C LEU A 433 -7.93 5.88 -25.62
N PRO A 434 -8.92 6.63 -25.14
CA PRO A 434 -9.03 8.05 -25.40
C PRO A 434 -7.87 8.86 -24.81
N ASN A 435 -7.67 10.07 -25.34
CA ASN A 435 -6.77 11.05 -24.75
C ASN A 435 -7.37 11.55 -23.44
N VAL A 436 -6.59 11.51 -22.37
CA VAL A 436 -7.00 12.02 -21.04
C VAL A 436 -6.60 13.49 -20.93
N SER A 437 -7.52 14.35 -20.54
CA SER A 437 -7.27 15.78 -20.29
C SER A 437 -6.86 16.00 -18.82
N SER A 438 -6.11 17.07 -18.53
CA SER A 438 -5.74 17.44 -17.16
C SER A 438 -6.93 18.05 -16.43
N ASP A 439 -7.43 17.36 -15.41
CA ASP A 439 -8.46 17.83 -14.48
C ASP A 439 -8.25 17.19 -13.10
N SER A 440 -8.88 17.72 -12.06
CA SER A 440 -8.81 17.13 -10.71
C SER A 440 -9.30 15.67 -10.69
N LEU A 441 -10.29 15.32 -11.51
CA LEU A 441 -10.85 13.97 -11.63
C LEU A 441 -9.91 13.00 -12.38
N THR A 442 -8.99 13.51 -13.19
CA THR A 442 -8.09 12.70 -14.02
C THR A 442 -6.65 12.68 -13.52
N ASN A 443 -6.33 13.39 -12.45
CA ASN A 443 -4.97 13.49 -11.88
C ASN A 443 -4.34 12.14 -11.54
N GLY A 444 -5.15 11.14 -11.23
CA GLY A 444 -4.69 9.78 -10.94
C GLY A 444 -4.09 9.08 -12.15
N VAL A 445 -4.53 9.44 -13.36
CA VAL A 445 -4.18 8.80 -14.64
C VAL A 445 -3.37 9.73 -15.52
N TYR A 446 -3.75 11.00 -15.65
CA TYR A 446 -3.14 11.97 -16.54
C TYR A 446 -1.61 12.10 -16.35
N GLY A 447 -0.86 11.93 -17.43
CA GLY A 447 0.59 12.08 -17.45
C GLY A 447 1.36 10.97 -16.73
N LYS A 448 0.73 9.87 -16.38
CA LYS A 448 1.39 8.67 -15.85
C LYS A 448 1.95 7.81 -16.98
N SER A 449 2.86 6.88 -16.64
CA SER A 449 3.45 5.97 -17.63
C SER A 449 2.41 5.02 -18.25
N TYR A 450 1.28 4.83 -17.56
CA TYR A 450 0.12 4.06 -17.99
C TYR A 450 -1.11 4.93 -17.84
N ASP A 451 -1.27 5.92 -18.74
CA ASP A 451 -2.39 6.87 -18.79
C ASP A 451 -3.54 6.37 -19.68
N TYR A 452 -3.82 5.07 -19.61
CA TYR A 452 -4.88 4.47 -20.39
C TYR A 452 -6.14 4.26 -19.55
N ILE A 453 -7.26 4.71 -20.13
CA ILE A 453 -8.60 4.36 -19.69
C ILE A 453 -9.24 3.64 -20.87
N MET A 454 -9.67 2.40 -20.70
CA MET A 454 -10.31 1.67 -21.78
C MET A 454 -11.83 1.93 -21.78
N MET A 455 -12.34 2.35 -22.92
CA MET A 455 -13.77 2.66 -23.13
C MET A 455 -14.33 1.84 -24.31
N PRO A 456 -14.70 0.58 -24.07
CA PRO A 456 -15.36 -0.23 -25.09
C PRO A 456 -16.77 0.30 -25.39
N TYR A 457 -17.18 0.17 -26.65
CA TYR A 457 -18.54 0.44 -27.14
C TYR A 457 -19.03 1.88 -26.85
N ALA A 458 -18.17 2.86 -26.87
CA ALA A 458 -18.51 4.24 -26.58
C ALA A 458 -19.32 4.91 -27.69
N GLN A 459 -20.19 5.83 -27.33
CA GLN A 459 -20.94 6.73 -28.22
C GLN A 459 -20.43 8.17 -28.08
N PRO A 460 -20.62 9.03 -29.11
CA PRO A 460 -20.28 10.44 -29.00
C PRO A 460 -21.10 11.16 -27.93
N ILE A 461 -20.45 11.91 -27.04
CA ILE A 461 -21.15 12.89 -26.19
C ILE A 461 -21.20 14.21 -26.95
N LEU A 462 -22.42 14.71 -27.18
CA LEU A 462 -22.66 15.99 -27.80
C LEU A 462 -22.84 17.05 -26.72
N THR A 463 -22.18 18.20 -26.91
CA THR A 463 -22.23 19.32 -25.97
C THR A 463 -22.87 20.53 -26.63
N LYS A 464 -23.74 21.22 -25.89
CA LYS A 464 -24.37 22.47 -26.31
C LYS A 464 -24.20 23.50 -25.19
N GLU A 465 -23.77 24.70 -25.55
CA GLU A 465 -23.68 25.79 -24.59
C GLU A 465 -25.04 26.02 -23.89
N LYS A 466 -25.00 26.15 -22.57
CA LYS A 466 -26.16 26.44 -21.72
C LYS A 466 -25.75 27.45 -20.64
N ASP A 467 -26.62 28.45 -20.42
CA ASP A 467 -26.36 29.52 -19.47
C ASP A 467 -26.09 28.96 -18.06
N GLY A 468 -25.02 29.43 -17.45
CA GLY A 468 -24.60 29.03 -16.11
C GLY A 468 -23.93 27.63 -16.03
N VAL A 469 -23.70 26.96 -17.17
CA VAL A 469 -23.04 25.64 -17.21
C VAL A 469 -21.64 25.78 -17.80
N THR A 470 -20.66 25.28 -17.06
CA THR A 470 -19.25 25.13 -17.51
C THR A 470 -18.99 23.68 -17.87
N LEU A 471 -18.54 23.45 -19.12
CA LEU A 471 -18.22 22.13 -19.62
C LEU A 471 -16.71 21.92 -19.67
N THR A 472 -16.21 20.80 -19.13
CA THR A 472 -14.81 20.39 -19.19
C THR A 472 -14.74 19.00 -19.80
N THR A 473 -14.09 18.87 -20.95
CA THR A 473 -13.86 17.58 -21.60
C THR A 473 -12.77 16.83 -20.84
N LEU A 474 -13.07 15.63 -20.38
CA LEU A 474 -12.16 14.75 -19.64
C LEU A 474 -11.46 13.75 -20.56
N LEU A 475 -12.23 13.15 -21.46
CA LEU A 475 -11.77 12.09 -22.37
C LEU A 475 -12.19 12.41 -23.81
N THR A 476 -11.25 12.26 -24.75
CA THR A 476 -11.46 12.57 -26.18
C THR A 476 -10.81 11.52 -27.07
N THR A 477 -11.50 11.08 -28.11
CA THR A 477 -10.93 10.17 -29.14
C THR A 477 -9.87 10.89 -30.00
N SER A 478 -9.21 10.13 -30.88
CA SER A 478 -8.35 10.73 -31.90
C SER A 478 -9.16 11.41 -33.01
N GLU A 479 -8.49 12.24 -33.81
CA GLU A 479 -9.09 12.84 -35.03
C GLU A 479 -9.41 11.80 -36.10
N LYS A 480 -8.82 10.60 -36.01
CA LYS A 480 -9.04 9.50 -36.96
C LYS A 480 -10.27 8.66 -36.62
N ALA A 481 -10.83 8.81 -35.42
CA ALA A 481 -12.04 8.10 -35.02
C ALA A 481 -13.24 8.57 -35.85
N TYR A 482 -14.22 7.68 -36.02
CA TYR A 482 -15.49 8.02 -36.63
C TYR A 482 -16.66 7.34 -35.90
N SER A 483 -17.84 7.89 -36.01
CA SER A 483 -19.07 7.32 -35.43
C SER A 483 -19.86 6.54 -36.48
N LYS A 484 -19.90 5.21 -36.31
CA LYS A 484 -20.60 4.30 -37.21
C LYS A 484 -22.06 4.18 -36.82
N THR A 485 -22.95 4.65 -37.70
CA THR A 485 -24.41 4.65 -37.44
C THR A 485 -25.12 3.41 -38.00
N ASP A 486 -24.62 2.80 -39.08
CA ASP A 486 -25.19 1.58 -39.62
C ASP A 486 -24.36 0.33 -39.17
N LEU A 487 -24.84 -0.34 -38.14
CA LEU A 487 -24.26 -1.58 -37.62
C LEU A 487 -24.88 -2.85 -38.18
N ASN A 488 -25.92 -2.72 -39.06
CA ASN A 488 -26.68 -3.87 -39.59
C ASN A 488 -26.02 -4.58 -40.75
N GLN A 489 -25.00 -4.00 -41.36
CA GLN A 489 -24.25 -4.60 -42.46
C GLN A 489 -22.94 -5.21 -42.00
N SER A 490 -23.02 -6.43 -41.47
CA SER A 490 -21.89 -7.31 -41.22
C SER A 490 -20.74 -6.80 -40.33
N SER A 491 -19.86 -7.67 -39.91
CA SER A 491 -18.58 -7.48 -39.21
C SER A 491 -17.60 -6.46 -39.86
N ASP A 492 -17.98 -5.66 -40.84
CA ASP A 492 -17.14 -4.69 -41.53
C ASP A 492 -17.36 -3.28 -40.92
N VAL A 493 -16.48 -2.91 -40.01
CA VAL A 493 -16.41 -1.59 -39.37
C VAL A 493 -15.79 -0.50 -40.28
N LYS A 494 -15.85 -0.64 -41.62
CA LYS A 494 -15.30 0.39 -42.51
C LYS A 494 -16.16 1.66 -42.49
N LYS A 495 -15.46 2.79 -42.49
CA LYS A 495 -16.09 4.12 -42.58
C LYS A 495 -16.84 4.29 -43.90
N THR A 496 -18.05 4.86 -43.81
CA THR A 496 -18.85 5.27 -44.96
C THR A 496 -18.91 6.83 -45.03
N GLU A 497 -19.52 7.38 -46.11
CA GLU A 497 -19.63 8.84 -46.25
C GLU A 497 -20.59 9.47 -45.23
N ASP A 498 -21.53 8.69 -44.71
CA ASP A 498 -22.53 9.16 -43.73
C ASP A 498 -21.99 9.13 -42.29
N ASP A 499 -20.84 8.49 -42.04
CA ASP A 499 -20.26 8.38 -40.71
C ASP A 499 -19.54 9.68 -40.32
N ALA A 500 -19.91 10.24 -39.18
CA ALA A 500 -19.29 11.47 -38.65
C ALA A 500 -17.84 11.26 -38.29
N GLN A 501 -17.00 12.27 -38.57
CA GLN A 501 -15.57 12.26 -38.25
C GLN A 501 -15.32 12.83 -36.84
N GLY A 502 -14.40 12.21 -36.09
CA GLY A 502 -13.90 12.69 -34.81
C GLY A 502 -13.01 13.96 -34.90
N PRO A 503 -12.49 14.46 -33.78
CA PRO A 503 -12.53 13.81 -32.47
C PRO A 503 -13.89 13.89 -31.78
N PHE A 504 -14.19 12.91 -30.92
CA PHE A 504 -15.42 12.85 -30.12
C PHE A 504 -15.10 12.96 -28.65
N THR A 505 -15.92 13.71 -27.91
CA THR A 505 -15.95 13.65 -26.44
C THR A 505 -16.60 12.34 -26.01
N VAL A 506 -15.95 11.60 -25.10
CA VAL A 506 -16.47 10.34 -24.51
C VAL A 506 -16.49 10.39 -22.98
N GLY A 507 -15.94 11.44 -22.39
CA GLY A 507 -16.02 11.76 -20.96
C GLY A 507 -16.06 13.27 -20.76
N VAL A 508 -17.03 13.78 -19.98
CA VAL A 508 -17.24 15.21 -19.75
C VAL A 508 -17.69 15.47 -18.31
N LYS A 509 -17.18 16.56 -17.73
CA LYS A 509 -17.66 17.15 -16.48
C LYS A 509 -18.44 18.43 -16.82
N ALA A 510 -19.65 18.54 -16.32
CA ALA A 510 -20.50 19.71 -16.43
C ALA A 510 -20.80 20.27 -15.03
N VAL A 511 -20.49 21.53 -14.80
CA VAL A 511 -20.75 22.24 -13.54
C VAL A 511 -21.73 23.37 -13.80
N LYS A 512 -22.85 23.35 -13.07
CA LYS A 512 -23.89 24.38 -13.15
C LYS A 512 -23.86 25.22 -11.88
N THR A 513 -23.54 26.50 -12.01
CA THR A 513 -23.60 27.44 -10.90
C THR A 513 -25.07 27.87 -10.68
N LEU A 514 -25.58 27.60 -9.48
CA LEU A 514 -26.95 27.92 -9.10
C LEU A 514 -27.10 29.37 -8.63
N ALA A 515 -28.33 29.86 -8.59
CA ALA A 515 -28.61 31.20 -8.09
C ALA A 515 -28.26 31.40 -6.60
N SER A 516 -28.16 30.31 -5.83
CA SER A 516 -27.70 30.30 -4.45
C SER A 516 -26.17 30.52 -4.32
N GLY A 517 -25.41 30.37 -5.41
CA GLY A 517 -23.96 30.32 -5.43
C GLY A 517 -23.38 28.91 -5.23
N GLU A 518 -24.23 27.94 -4.99
CA GLU A 518 -23.83 26.52 -4.93
C GLU A 518 -23.60 25.96 -6.34
N GLU A 519 -22.88 24.86 -6.44
CA GLU A 519 -22.57 24.19 -7.70
C GLU A 519 -23.20 22.80 -7.76
N ALA A 520 -24.00 22.57 -8.80
CA ALA A 520 -24.39 21.22 -9.18
C ALA A 520 -23.41 20.64 -10.18
N GLN A 521 -23.14 19.35 -10.08
CA GLN A 521 -22.16 18.68 -10.95
C GLN A 521 -22.75 17.43 -11.60
N LEU A 522 -22.56 17.30 -12.91
CA LEU A 522 -22.85 16.09 -13.65
C LEU A 522 -21.59 15.64 -14.40
N ILE A 523 -21.20 14.38 -14.17
CA ILE A 523 -20.11 13.72 -14.88
C ILE A 523 -20.74 12.66 -15.77
N LEU A 524 -20.40 12.65 -17.06
CA LEU A 524 -20.93 11.71 -18.03
C LEU A 524 -19.81 10.99 -18.75
N TYR A 525 -19.88 9.66 -18.75
CA TYR A 525 -19.05 8.77 -19.55
C TYR A 525 -19.91 7.90 -20.47
N SER A 526 -19.50 7.75 -21.72
CA SER A 526 -20.29 7.01 -22.71
C SER A 526 -19.81 5.56 -22.91
N SER A 527 -19.44 4.87 -21.83
CA SER A 527 -19.08 3.44 -21.86
C SER A 527 -19.50 2.77 -20.55
N SER A 528 -20.14 1.60 -20.67
CA SER A 528 -20.56 0.79 -19.53
C SER A 528 -19.39 0.10 -18.81
N TYR A 529 -18.29 -0.12 -19.53
CA TYR A 529 -17.14 -0.89 -19.03
C TYR A 529 -16.14 -0.05 -18.21
N LEU A 530 -16.37 1.27 -18.07
CA LEU A 530 -15.44 2.16 -17.39
C LEU A 530 -15.19 1.73 -15.93
N PHE A 531 -16.20 1.19 -15.27
CA PHE A 531 -16.17 0.79 -13.86
C PHE A 531 -16.16 -0.73 -13.68
N THR A 532 -15.52 -1.46 -14.59
CA THR A 532 -15.40 -2.92 -14.54
C THR A 532 -13.93 -3.35 -14.52
N GLU A 533 -13.60 -4.33 -13.71
CA GLU A 533 -12.25 -4.93 -13.64
C GLU A 533 -11.80 -5.56 -14.96
N SER A 534 -12.75 -5.90 -15.83
CA SER A 534 -12.45 -6.48 -17.15
C SER A 534 -11.89 -5.47 -18.15
N ALA A 535 -12.04 -4.17 -17.88
CA ALA A 535 -11.62 -3.10 -18.77
C ALA A 535 -10.54 -2.20 -18.14
N ASN A 536 -10.64 -1.88 -16.86
CA ASN A 536 -9.76 -0.90 -16.22
C ASN A 536 -9.25 -1.35 -14.86
#